data_ae16418616632695809f54141836803a
#
_entry.id   ae16418616632695809f54141836803a
#
_cell.length_a   1.000
_cell.length_b   1.000
_cell.length_c   1.000
_cell.angle_alpha   90.00
_cell.angle_beta   90.00
_cell.angle_gamma   90.00
#
_symmetry.space_group_name_H-M   'P 1'
#
loop_
_entity.id
_entity.type
_entity.pdbx_description
1 polymer ?
#
loop_
_entity_poly.entity_id
_entity_poly.type
_entity_poly.pdbx_seq_one_letter_code
_entity_poly.pdbx_strand_id
1 'polypeptide(L)'
;LPKAMDADLVQRLLDFKPNGLIEVRDKAIAELLYSSGLRLSEVCTLDVQDLELKERVCRVTGKGNKMRVVPVGKKAIQAIRDWLIHRKELKNSKSSSSEAMFLNNKGKRISARSIQLRLEKLCAQRGLPGINPHMLRHSFASHVLESSGDLRAVQEMLGHADIATTQIYTKLDFQHLSKVYDSAHPRARKGTKNDN
;
A
#
# COMPACT_ATOMS: atom_id res chain seq x y z
N LEU A 1 -8.26 -8.16 19.97
CA LEU A 1 -7.73 -7.62 18.71
C LEU A 1 -8.90 -7.45 17.74
N PRO A 2 -9.00 -6.33 16.99
CA PRO A 2 -10.03 -6.21 15.98
C PRO A 2 -9.87 -7.35 14.96
N LYS A 3 -11.00 -7.98 14.62
CA LYS A 3 -11.02 -9.06 13.63
C LYS A 3 -10.53 -8.52 12.27
N ALA A 4 -9.66 -9.26 11.59
CA ALA A 4 -9.28 -8.92 10.22
C ALA A 4 -10.54 -8.80 9.35
N MET A 5 -10.52 -7.86 8.42
CA MET A 5 -11.61 -7.75 7.45
C MET A 5 -11.60 -8.97 6.54
N ASP A 6 -12.78 -9.40 6.14
CA ASP A 6 -12.92 -10.38 5.09
C ASP A 6 -12.27 -9.88 3.78
N ALA A 7 -11.66 -10.80 3.03
CA ALA A 7 -11.04 -10.49 1.74
C ALA A 7 -12.06 -9.89 0.75
N ASP A 8 -13.32 -10.35 0.79
CA ASP A 8 -14.39 -9.81 -0.04
C ASP A 8 -14.72 -8.36 0.28
N LEU A 9 -14.70 -7.99 1.57
CA LEU A 9 -14.92 -6.61 2.00
C LEU A 9 -13.80 -5.69 1.50
N VAL A 10 -12.55 -6.14 1.60
CA VAL A 10 -11.40 -5.41 1.07
C VAL A 10 -11.49 -5.28 -0.46
N GLN A 11 -11.88 -6.35 -1.14
CA GLN A 11 -12.07 -6.34 -2.58
C GLN A 11 -13.14 -5.33 -3.01
N ARG A 12 -14.28 -5.30 -2.32
CA ARG A 12 -15.35 -4.31 -2.57
C ARG A 12 -14.89 -2.87 -2.37
N LEU A 13 -13.98 -2.62 -1.41
CA LEU A 13 -13.38 -1.30 -1.24
C LEU A 13 -12.47 -0.92 -2.40
N LEU A 14 -11.66 -1.86 -2.89
CA LEU A 14 -10.58 -1.60 -3.83
C LEU A 14 -10.97 -1.76 -5.31
N ASP A 15 -11.94 -2.62 -5.62
CA ASP A 15 -12.36 -2.87 -7.00
C ASP A 15 -13.42 -1.86 -7.46
N PHE A 16 -12.94 -0.65 -7.80
CA PHE A 16 -13.77 0.40 -8.39
C PHE A 16 -13.05 1.09 -9.53
N LYS A 17 -13.83 1.67 -10.43
CA LYS A 17 -13.33 2.55 -11.47
C LYS A 17 -13.26 3.98 -10.92
N PRO A 18 -12.07 4.58 -10.81
CA PRO A 18 -11.93 5.94 -10.32
C PRO A 18 -12.63 6.96 -11.24
N ASN A 19 -13.27 7.95 -10.63
CA ASN A 19 -13.84 9.09 -11.33
C ASN A 19 -12.99 10.34 -11.03
N GLY A 20 -12.10 10.67 -11.96
CA GLY A 20 -11.21 11.83 -11.86
C GLY A 20 -9.95 11.60 -11.02
N LEU A 21 -9.08 12.58 -11.11
CA LEU A 21 -7.71 12.59 -10.58
C LEU A 21 -7.61 12.20 -9.09
N ILE A 22 -8.52 12.73 -8.27
CA ILE A 22 -8.48 12.52 -6.82
C ILE A 22 -8.81 11.07 -6.47
N GLU A 23 -9.76 10.45 -7.15
CA GLU A 23 -10.07 9.03 -6.89
C GLU A 23 -9.01 8.10 -7.46
N VAL A 24 -8.30 8.46 -8.53
CA VAL A 24 -7.13 7.72 -9.01
C VAL A 24 -6.04 7.69 -7.93
N ARG A 25 -5.74 8.84 -7.31
CA ARG A 25 -4.82 8.91 -6.16
C ARG A 25 -5.29 8.05 -4.99
N ASP A 26 -6.55 8.21 -4.60
CA ASP A 26 -7.12 7.52 -3.43
C ASP A 26 -7.12 6.00 -3.62
N LYS A 27 -7.38 5.54 -4.85
CA LYS A 27 -7.25 4.12 -5.22
C LYS A 27 -5.81 3.65 -5.06
N ALA A 28 -4.84 4.40 -5.55
CA ALA A 28 -3.43 4.04 -5.42
C ALA A 28 -2.98 3.96 -3.95
N ILE A 29 -3.44 4.90 -3.11
CA ILE A 29 -3.17 4.90 -1.67
C ILE A 29 -3.80 3.66 -0.99
N ALA A 30 -5.07 3.38 -1.24
CA ALA A 30 -5.79 2.28 -0.62
C ALA A 30 -5.20 0.91 -1.04
N GLU A 31 -4.89 0.75 -2.33
CA GLU A 31 -4.20 -0.43 -2.85
C GLU A 31 -2.83 -0.63 -2.19
N LEU A 32 -2.04 0.43 -2.03
CA LEU A 32 -0.72 0.35 -1.43
C LEU A 32 -0.78 0.02 0.06
N LEU A 33 -1.71 0.64 0.81
CA LEU A 33 -1.92 0.34 2.24
C LEU A 33 -2.22 -1.13 2.48
N TYR A 34 -3.13 -1.71 1.70
CA TYR A 34 -3.48 -3.12 1.83
C TYR A 34 -2.43 -4.05 1.21
N SER A 35 -1.90 -3.70 0.05
CA SER A 35 -0.95 -4.55 -0.69
C SER A 35 0.38 -4.75 0.04
N SER A 36 0.84 -3.75 0.76
CA SER A 36 2.18 -3.76 1.39
C SER A 36 2.15 -3.62 2.90
N GLY A 37 0.96 -3.52 3.49
CA GLY A 37 0.78 -3.39 4.93
C GLY A 37 1.47 -2.17 5.54
N LEU A 38 1.60 -1.07 4.80
CA LEU A 38 2.26 0.14 5.26
C LEU A 38 1.49 0.82 6.39
N ARG A 39 2.23 1.51 7.27
CA ARG A 39 1.61 2.44 8.22
C ARG A 39 1.17 3.70 7.47
N LEU A 40 0.12 4.34 7.97
CA LEU A 40 -0.36 5.60 7.38
C LEU A 40 0.74 6.66 7.29
N SER A 41 1.54 6.82 8.34
CA SER A 41 2.68 7.74 8.35
C SER A 41 3.73 7.41 7.30
N GLU A 42 3.98 6.13 7.06
CA GLU A 42 4.91 5.68 6.02
C GLU A 42 4.41 6.07 4.63
N VAL A 43 3.13 5.87 4.35
CA VAL A 43 2.52 6.29 3.06
C VAL A 43 2.60 7.80 2.87
N CYS A 44 2.38 8.60 3.93
CA CYS A 44 2.48 10.06 3.85
C CYS A 44 3.90 10.55 3.52
N THR A 45 4.93 9.84 3.98
CA THR A 45 6.33 10.25 3.81
C THR A 45 6.99 9.71 2.56
N LEU A 46 6.33 8.80 1.81
CA LEU A 46 6.89 8.24 0.59
C LEU A 46 7.21 9.31 -0.45
N ASP A 47 8.36 9.16 -1.07
CA ASP A 47 8.76 9.84 -2.28
C ASP A 47 8.64 8.93 -3.52
N VAL A 48 8.60 9.52 -4.70
CA VAL A 48 8.49 8.75 -5.95
C VAL A 48 9.64 7.75 -6.11
N GLN A 49 10.84 8.15 -5.68
CA GLN A 49 12.04 7.32 -5.75
C GLN A 49 12.04 6.11 -4.79
N ASP A 50 11.17 6.12 -3.77
CA ASP A 50 11.07 5.01 -2.82
C ASP A 50 10.36 3.78 -3.42
N LEU A 51 9.75 3.95 -4.60
CA LEU A 51 9.03 2.89 -5.28
C LEU A 51 9.70 2.46 -6.57
N GLU A 52 10.17 1.22 -6.60
CA GLU A 52 10.71 0.60 -7.81
C GLU A 52 9.62 -0.23 -8.49
N LEU A 53 9.01 0.35 -9.52
CA LEU A 53 7.83 -0.22 -10.18
C LEU A 53 8.11 -1.52 -10.94
N LYS A 54 9.32 -1.69 -11.50
CA LYS A 54 9.71 -2.89 -12.25
C LYS A 54 9.89 -4.07 -11.32
N GLU A 55 10.62 -3.85 -10.24
CA GLU A 55 10.91 -4.87 -9.22
C GLU A 55 9.73 -5.08 -8.25
N ARG A 56 8.72 -4.22 -8.31
CA ARG A 56 7.54 -4.24 -7.42
C ARG A 56 7.92 -4.17 -5.96
N VAL A 57 8.77 -3.22 -5.61
CA VAL A 57 9.25 -3.01 -4.25
C VAL A 57 9.09 -1.57 -3.80
N CYS A 58 8.86 -1.39 -2.51
CA CYS A 58 8.79 -0.10 -1.85
C CYS A 58 9.78 -0.06 -0.70
N ARG A 59 10.62 0.98 -0.65
CA ARG A 59 11.49 1.27 0.49
C ARG A 59 10.73 2.15 1.46
N VAL A 60 10.65 1.74 2.71
CA VAL A 60 9.95 2.50 3.75
C VAL A 60 10.87 2.71 4.94
N THR A 61 10.82 3.91 5.50
CA THR A 61 11.52 4.26 6.72
C THR A 61 10.53 4.27 7.88
N GLY A 62 10.74 3.38 8.84
CA GLY A 62 9.91 3.21 10.02
C GLY A 62 10.42 3.96 11.24
N LYS A 63 9.85 3.62 12.40
CA LYS A 63 10.27 4.18 13.70
C LYS A 63 11.76 3.94 13.95
N GLY A 64 12.45 4.97 14.43
CA GLY A 64 13.91 4.92 14.69
C GLY A 64 14.76 4.98 13.42
N ASN A 65 14.22 5.53 12.34
CA ASN A 65 14.91 5.67 11.05
C ASN A 65 15.38 4.33 10.44
N LYS A 66 14.73 3.23 10.82
CA LYS A 66 15.02 1.91 10.28
C LYS A 66 14.35 1.75 8.92
N MET A 67 15.15 1.47 7.90
CA MET A 67 14.68 1.24 6.54
C MET A 67 14.38 -0.24 6.34
N ARG A 68 13.28 -0.54 5.64
CA ARG A 68 12.96 -1.88 5.14
C ARG A 68 12.44 -1.81 3.72
N VAL A 69 12.51 -2.93 3.03
CA VAL A 69 11.95 -3.10 1.69
C VAL A 69 10.75 -4.03 1.78
N VAL A 70 9.64 -3.64 1.18
CA VAL A 70 8.41 -4.43 1.16
C VAL A 70 7.97 -4.71 -0.28
N PRO A 71 7.41 -5.91 -0.56
CA PRO A 71 6.83 -6.20 -1.87
C PRO A 71 5.55 -5.40 -2.09
N VAL A 72 5.26 -5.12 -3.37
CA VAL A 72 4.04 -4.41 -3.81
C VAL A 72 3.31 -5.26 -4.84
N GLY A 73 2.03 -5.49 -4.62
CA GLY A 73 1.19 -6.31 -5.50
C GLY A 73 0.95 -5.66 -6.87
N LYS A 74 0.68 -6.49 -7.88
CA LYS A 74 0.47 -6.03 -9.26
C LYS A 74 -0.66 -5.02 -9.40
N LYS A 75 -1.75 -5.20 -8.64
CA LYS A 75 -2.89 -4.25 -8.65
C LYS A 75 -2.49 -2.89 -8.08
N ALA A 76 -1.72 -2.86 -7.00
CA ALA A 76 -1.19 -1.61 -6.44
C ALA A 76 -0.21 -0.93 -7.40
N ILE A 77 0.69 -1.67 -8.03
CA ILE A 77 1.60 -1.13 -9.06
C ILE A 77 0.83 -0.50 -10.21
N GLN A 78 -0.25 -1.14 -10.68
CA GLN A 78 -1.07 -0.57 -11.74
C GLN A 78 -1.75 0.73 -11.30
N ALA A 79 -2.38 0.74 -10.12
CA ALA A 79 -3.02 1.93 -9.58
C ALA A 79 -2.02 3.09 -9.37
N ILE A 80 -0.79 2.78 -8.96
CA ILE A 80 0.28 3.77 -8.80
C ILE A 80 0.75 4.30 -10.16
N ARG A 81 0.87 3.47 -11.19
CA ARG A 81 1.19 3.93 -12.55
C ARG A 81 0.14 4.90 -13.06
N ASP A 82 -1.14 4.58 -12.88
CA ASP A 82 -2.24 5.44 -13.27
C ASP A 82 -2.18 6.78 -12.51
N TRP A 83 -1.91 6.72 -11.19
CA TRP A 83 -1.72 7.92 -10.39
C TRP A 83 -0.55 8.78 -10.85
N LEU A 84 0.60 8.20 -11.17
CA LEU A 84 1.79 8.94 -11.59
C LEU A 84 1.58 9.72 -12.88
N ILE A 85 0.68 9.27 -13.77
CA ILE A 85 0.28 10.01 -14.95
C ILE A 85 -0.46 11.29 -14.53
N HIS A 86 -1.49 11.15 -13.70
CA HIS A 86 -2.31 12.28 -13.23
C HIS A 86 -1.58 13.20 -12.25
N ARG A 87 -0.63 12.66 -11.48
CA ARG A 87 0.18 13.44 -10.54
C ARG A 87 0.89 14.62 -11.20
N LYS A 88 1.26 14.49 -12.47
CA LYS A 88 1.92 15.55 -13.22
C LYS A 88 1.05 16.79 -13.36
N GLU A 89 -0.27 16.63 -13.42
CA GLU A 89 -1.23 17.73 -13.51
C GLU A 89 -1.20 18.61 -12.24
N LEU A 90 -1.04 18.00 -11.06
CA LEU A 90 -0.93 18.71 -9.79
C LEU A 90 0.45 19.34 -9.55
N LYS A 91 1.50 18.81 -10.19
CA LYS A 91 2.87 19.26 -10.02
C LYS A 91 3.15 20.64 -10.62
N ASN A 92 2.30 21.12 -11.52
CA ASN A 92 2.48 22.40 -12.24
C ASN A 92 2.23 23.65 -11.38
N SER A 93 1.83 23.50 -10.13
CA SER A 93 1.74 24.63 -9.20
C SER A 93 3.11 24.98 -8.62
N LYS A 94 3.45 26.28 -8.57
CA LYS A 94 4.74 26.82 -8.09
C LYS A 94 5.14 26.43 -6.66
N SER A 95 4.30 25.71 -5.92
CA SER A 95 4.51 25.27 -4.53
C SER A 95 4.56 23.75 -4.37
N SER A 96 4.77 23.00 -5.45
CA SER A 96 4.71 21.54 -5.39
C SER A 96 5.90 20.93 -4.66
N SER A 97 5.64 20.02 -3.71
CA SER A 97 6.62 19.09 -3.18
C SER A 97 6.98 18.10 -4.29
N SER A 98 8.03 18.43 -5.04
CA SER A 98 8.37 17.74 -6.30
C SER A 98 8.65 16.25 -6.15
N GLU A 99 8.98 15.79 -4.96
CA GLU A 99 9.42 14.40 -4.67
C GLU A 99 8.33 13.53 -4.06
N ALA A 100 7.37 14.12 -3.30
CA ALA A 100 6.34 13.37 -2.62
C ALA A 100 5.54 12.45 -3.57
N MET A 101 5.39 11.18 -3.21
CA MET A 101 4.60 10.23 -4.00
C MET A 101 3.15 10.69 -4.13
N PHE A 102 2.51 11.03 -3.03
CA PHE A 102 1.10 11.44 -3.01
C PHE A 102 0.95 12.92 -2.69
N LEU A 103 0.22 13.60 -3.55
CA LEU A 103 -0.04 15.03 -3.47
C LEU A 103 -1.50 15.32 -3.09
N ASN A 104 -1.72 16.39 -2.34
CA ASN A 104 -3.05 16.96 -2.12
C ASN A 104 -3.46 17.82 -3.33
N ASN A 105 -4.67 18.41 -3.28
CA ASN A 105 -5.22 19.23 -4.36
C ASN A 105 -4.41 20.52 -4.65
N LYS A 106 -3.52 20.91 -3.73
CA LYS A 106 -2.65 22.08 -3.85
C LYS A 106 -1.23 21.71 -4.32
N GLY A 107 -1.01 20.48 -4.75
CA GLY A 107 0.31 20.00 -5.17
C GLY A 107 1.32 19.78 -4.05
N LYS A 108 0.91 19.82 -2.78
CA LYS A 108 1.74 19.56 -1.61
C LYS A 108 1.60 18.11 -1.17
N ARG A 109 2.56 17.60 -0.40
CA ARG A 109 2.50 16.28 0.23
C ARG A 109 1.18 16.09 0.97
N ILE A 110 0.53 14.95 0.75
CA ILE A 110 -0.74 14.62 1.41
C ILE A 110 -0.53 14.38 2.90
N SER A 111 -1.49 14.80 3.72
CA SER A 111 -1.47 14.57 5.16
C SER A 111 -2.19 13.27 5.54
N ALA A 112 -1.84 12.71 6.71
CA ALA A 112 -2.50 11.55 7.29
C ALA A 112 -4.02 11.78 7.45
N ARG A 113 -4.41 12.95 7.91
CA ARG A 113 -5.82 13.33 8.07
C ARG A 113 -6.56 13.32 6.72
N SER A 114 -5.93 13.83 5.67
CA SER A 114 -6.54 13.80 4.34
C SER A 114 -6.75 12.37 3.83
N ILE A 115 -5.79 11.47 4.04
CA ILE A 115 -5.94 10.05 3.66
C ILE A 115 -7.10 9.40 4.42
N GLN A 116 -7.19 9.62 5.73
CA GLN A 116 -8.29 9.07 6.55
C GLN A 116 -9.66 9.53 6.04
N LEU A 117 -9.84 10.84 5.83
CA LEU A 117 -11.09 11.40 5.31
C LEU A 117 -11.44 10.86 3.91
N ARG A 118 -10.43 10.65 3.06
CA ARG A 118 -10.65 10.09 1.73
C ARG A 118 -11.07 8.62 1.80
N LEU A 119 -10.50 7.80 2.69
CA LEU A 119 -10.93 6.42 2.91
C LEU A 119 -12.36 6.37 3.47
N GLU A 120 -12.70 7.19 4.45
CA GLU A 120 -14.06 7.32 4.97
C GLU A 120 -15.06 7.64 3.85
N LYS A 121 -14.73 8.60 2.99
CA LYS A 121 -15.55 8.96 1.83
C LYS A 121 -15.71 7.79 0.85
N LEU A 122 -14.63 7.09 0.54
CA LEU A 122 -14.66 5.91 -0.34
C LEU A 122 -15.56 4.81 0.23
N CYS A 123 -15.50 4.55 1.54
CA CYS A 123 -16.39 3.59 2.20
C CYS A 123 -17.86 4.02 2.11
N ALA A 124 -18.17 5.27 2.44
CA ALA A 124 -19.51 5.81 2.39
C ALA A 124 -20.13 5.73 0.98
N GLN A 125 -19.36 6.11 -0.04
CA GLN A 125 -19.81 6.05 -1.44
C GLN A 125 -20.15 4.62 -1.92
N ARG A 126 -19.60 3.59 -1.27
CA ARG A 126 -19.80 2.17 -1.61
C ARG A 126 -20.72 1.43 -0.66
N GLY A 127 -21.33 2.14 0.28
CA GLY A 127 -22.18 1.51 1.30
C GLY A 127 -21.40 0.50 2.16
N LEU A 128 -20.11 0.76 2.40
CA LEU A 128 -19.25 -0.07 3.22
C LEU A 128 -19.14 0.49 4.63
N PRO A 129 -18.88 -0.35 5.65
CA PRO A 129 -18.55 0.13 6.98
C PRO A 129 -17.30 0.99 6.95
N GLY A 130 -17.10 1.83 7.96
CA GLY A 130 -15.90 2.65 8.08
C GLY A 130 -14.65 1.78 8.17
N ILE A 131 -13.76 1.91 7.19
CA ILE A 131 -12.48 1.20 7.10
C ILE A 131 -11.37 2.24 7.26
N ASN A 132 -10.44 1.98 8.14
CA ASN A 132 -9.30 2.84 8.38
C ASN A 132 -7.97 2.18 7.99
N PRO A 133 -6.85 2.93 7.89
CA PRO A 133 -5.56 2.38 7.50
C PRO A 133 -5.04 1.24 8.39
N HIS A 134 -5.33 1.27 9.68
CA HIS A 134 -4.92 0.18 10.59
C HIS A 134 -5.64 -1.13 10.29
N MET A 135 -6.93 -1.05 9.93
CA MET A 135 -7.70 -2.23 9.53
C MET A 135 -7.15 -2.84 8.24
N LEU A 136 -6.77 -2.02 7.26
CA LEU A 136 -6.13 -2.50 6.02
C LEU A 136 -4.80 -3.20 6.29
N ARG A 137 -3.96 -2.60 7.13
CA ARG A 137 -2.69 -3.20 7.53
C ARG A 137 -2.88 -4.51 8.33
N HIS A 138 -3.84 -4.56 9.25
CA HIS A 138 -4.15 -5.77 10.00
C HIS A 138 -4.65 -6.88 9.07
N SER A 139 -5.51 -6.55 8.11
CA SER A 139 -6.01 -7.51 7.13
C SER A 139 -4.91 -8.02 6.20
N PHE A 140 -3.97 -7.15 5.79
CA PHE A 140 -2.75 -7.58 5.09
C PHE A 140 -2.01 -8.65 5.90
N ALA A 141 -1.71 -8.37 7.16
CA ALA A 141 -0.97 -9.28 8.02
C ALA A 141 -1.67 -10.64 8.17
N SER A 142 -2.97 -10.61 8.45
CA SER A 142 -3.78 -11.83 8.63
C SER A 142 -3.87 -12.66 7.35
N HIS A 143 -4.19 -12.03 6.22
CA HIS A 143 -4.35 -12.74 4.94
C HIS A 143 -3.05 -13.36 4.44
N VAL A 144 -1.92 -12.65 4.59
CA VAL A 144 -0.61 -13.21 4.20
C VAL A 144 -0.21 -14.33 5.16
N LEU A 145 -0.42 -14.16 6.48
CA LEU A 145 -0.10 -15.19 7.46
C LEU A 145 -0.95 -16.45 7.28
N GLU A 146 -2.26 -16.31 7.12
CA GLU A 146 -3.19 -17.42 6.90
C GLU A 146 -2.84 -18.23 5.65
N SER A 147 -2.42 -17.53 4.58
CA SER A 147 -2.09 -18.18 3.31
C SER A 147 -0.67 -18.74 3.25
N SER A 148 0.29 -18.14 3.94
CA SER A 148 1.70 -18.55 3.88
C SER A 148 2.14 -19.43 5.05
N GLY A 149 1.52 -19.26 6.22
CA GLY A 149 2.00 -19.83 7.48
C GLY A 149 3.35 -19.27 7.96
N ASP A 150 3.90 -18.26 7.29
CA ASP A 150 5.24 -17.71 7.59
C ASP A 150 5.14 -16.43 8.42
N LEU A 151 5.01 -16.59 9.73
CA LEU A 151 4.92 -15.47 10.67
C LEU A 151 6.15 -14.57 10.62
N ARG A 152 7.34 -15.13 10.41
CA ARG A 152 8.58 -14.34 10.36
C ARG A 152 8.59 -13.42 9.14
N ALA A 153 8.25 -13.93 7.96
CA ALA A 153 8.16 -13.12 6.75
C ALA A 153 7.13 -11.98 6.92
N VAL A 154 5.97 -12.25 7.52
CA VAL A 154 4.96 -11.21 7.80
C VAL A 154 5.50 -10.15 8.75
N GLN A 155 6.16 -10.55 9.84
CA GLN A 155 6.77 -9.61 10.79
C GLN A 155 7.84 -8.74 10.15
N GLU A 156 8.68 -9.30 9.28
CA GLU A 156 9.68 -8.56 8.52
C GLU A 156 9.04 -7.53 7.58
N MET A 157 8.01 -7.91 6.83
CA MET A 157 7.26 -6.99 5.95
C MET A 157 6.62 -5.85 6.74
N LEU A 158 6.11 -6.12 7.95
CA LEU A 158 5.49 -5.12 8.81
C LEU A 158 6.49 -4.23 9.55
N GLY A 159 7.76 -4.63 9.63
CA GLY A 159 8.79 -3.90 10.37
C GLY A 159 8.51 -3.87 11.86
N HIS A 160 8.27 -5.04 12.47
CA HIS A 160 8.17 -5.18 13.92
C HIS A 160 9.55 -4.99 14.56
N ALA A 161 9.66 -4.02 15.49
CA ALA A 161 10.93 -3.58 16.06
C ALA A 161 11.59 -4.58 17.02
N ASP A 162 10.85 -5.56 17.51
CA ASP A 162 11.31 -6.50 18.54
C ASP A 162 12.17 -7.66 18.00
N ILE A 163 12.27 -7.81 16.70
CA ILE A 163 13.29 -8.67 16.11
C ILE A 163 14.55 -7.81 15.98
N ALA A 164 15.28 -7.74 17.10
CA ALA A 164 16.54 -7.04 17.21
C ALA A 164 17.54 -7.64 16.23
N THR A 165 17.72 -6.95 15.12
CA THR A 165 19.00 -6.87 14.44
C THR A 165 18.89 -5.87 13.31
N THR A 166 19.90 -5.03 13.17
CA THR A 166 20.21 -4.32 11.94
C THR A 166 20.51 -5.39 10.87
N GLN A 167 19.45 -6.06 10.37
CA GLN A 167 19.63 -6.97 9.25
C GLN A 167 19.85 -6.12 8.01
N ILE A 168 21.05 -6.16 7.49
CA ILE A 168 21.33 -5.78 6.11
C ILE A 168 20.52 -6.77 5.26
N TYR A 169 19.40 -6.30 4.69
CA TYR A 169 18.61 -7.11 3.77
C TYR A 169 19.46 -7.51 2.59
N THR A 170 19.79 -8.79 2.51
CA THR A 170 20.48 -9.33 1.35
C THR A 170 19.46 -9.48 0.20
N LYS A 171 19.96 -9.54 -1.03
CA LYS A 171 19.14 -9.84 -2.21
C LYS A 171 18.36 -11.17 -2.05
N LEU A 172 18.94 -12.14 -1.35
CA LEU A 172 18.34 -13.45 -1.08
C LEU A 172 17.17 -13.34 -0.09
N ASP A 173 17.32 -12.55 0.98
CA ASP A 173 16.24 -12.31 1.95
C ASP A 173 15.02 -11.69 1.27
N PHE A 174 15.27 -10.69 0.41
CA PHE A 174 14.19 -10.05 -0.35
C PHE A 174 13.53 -11.01 -1.35
N GLN A 175 14.28 -11.88 -2.02
CA GLN A 175 13.72 -12.90 -2.90
C GLN A 175 12.82 -13.88 -2.15
N HIS A 176 13.18 -14.26 -0.93
CA HIS A 176 12.34 -15.09 -0.08
C HIS A 176 11.02 -14.37 0.27
N LEU A 177 11.10 -13.12 0.75
CA LEU A 177 9.91 -12.32 1.07
C LEU A 177 8.99 -12.14 -0.15
N SER A 178 9.54 -11.89 -1.32
CA SER A 178 8.77 -11.75 -2.56
C SER A 178 8.07 -13.05 -2.95
N LYS A 179 8.70 -14.21 -2.77
CA LYS A 179 8.09 -15.51 -3.03
C LYS A 179 6.92 -15.78 -2.08
N VAL A 180 7.12 -15.57 -0.78
CA VAL A 180 6.06 -15.71 0.23
C VAL A 180 4.90 -14.77 -0.11
N TYR A 181 5.17 -13.52 -0.42
CA TYR A 181 4.18 -12.53 -0.79
C TYR A 181 3.40 -12.95 -2.05
N ASP A 182 4.10 -13.29 -3.13
CA ASP A 182 3.47 -13.65 -4.42
C ASP A 182 2.61 -14.92 -4.32
N SER A 183 2.93 -15.84 -3.42
CA SER A 183 2.12 -17.04 -3.19
C SER A 183 0.88 -16.79 -2.33
N ALA A 184 0.97 -15.88 -1.37
CA ALA A 184 0.00 -15.74 -0.29
C ALA A 184 -0.93 -14.53 -0.44
N HIS A 185 -0.45 -13.40 -0.97
CA HIS A 185 -1.25 -12.18 -0.96
C HIS A 185 -2.31 -12.16 -2.07
N PRO A 186 -3.61 -11.88 -1.76
CA PRO A 186 -4.70 -11.93 -2.75
C PRO A 186 -4.52 -10.98 -3.94
N ARG A 187 -3.81 -9.87 -3.76
CA ARG A 187 -3.58 -8.86 -4.82
C ARG A 187 -2.19 -8.90 -5.45
N ALA A 188 -1.40 -9.92 -5.14
CA ALA A 188 -0.08 -10.11 -5.74
C ALA A 188 -0.17 -10.50 -7.21
N ARG A 189 -1.18 -11.29 -7.59
CA ARG A 189 -1.39 -11.79 -8.95
C ARG A 189 -2.51 -11.01 -9.66
N LYS A 190 -2.44 -10.87 -10.98
CA LYS A 190 -3.64 -10.55 -11.78
C LYS A 190 -4.59 -11.71 -11.61
N GLY A 191 -5.85 -11.42 -11.24
CA GLY A 191 -6.88 -12.44 -11.16
C GLY A 191 -6.86 -13.28 -12.44
N THR A 192 -6.76 -14.59 -12.30
CA THR A 192 -7.13 -15.52 -13.35
C THR A 192 -8.60 -15.23 -13.65
N LYS A 193 -8.88 -14.74 -14.86
CA LYS A 193 -10.22 -14.84 -15.40
C LYS A 193 -10.55 -16.33 -15.39
N ASN A 194 -11.53 -16.72 -14.59
CA ASN A 194 -12.22 -17.97 -14.86
C ASN A 194 -13.01 -17.73 -16.13
N ASP A 195 -12.41 -18.11 -17.26
CA ASP A 195 -13.17 -18.37 -18.48
C ASP A 195 -13.91 -19.70 -18.23
N ASN A 196 -15.18 -19.59 -18.02
CA ASN A 196 -16.19 -20.60 -18.30
C ASN A 196 -17.35 -19.92 -18.98
#